data_396aa5375a1f86ad1d1cce2afa019713
#
_entry.id   396aa5375a1f86ad1d1cce2afa019713
#
_cell.length_a   1.000
_cell.length_b   1.000
_cell.length_c   1.000
_cell.angle_alpha   90.00
_cell.angle_beta   90.00
_cell.angle_gamma   90.00
#
_symmetry.space_group_name_H-M   'P 1'
#
loop_
_entity.id
_entity.type
_entity.pdbx_description
1 polymer ?
#
loop_
_entity_poly.entity_id
_entity_poly.type
_entity_poly.pdbx_seq_one_letter_code
_entity_poly.pdbx_strand_id
1 'polypeptide(L)'
;MSELYIGLMSGTSLDAIDAVLVDFSGELRLVGTHSTPLEPELRSRLTALCQSGPDEIERMGRLDVEMAELFAKAALGALAGTEHTAADICAIGSHGQTIRHRPHAVPGFTLQIGDPNIIAERTGIAVVADFRRRDMAAAGQGAPLVPAFHAAVFSHPEHHRIILNLGGIANITVLPANSSAAITG
;
A
#
# COMPACT_ATOMS: atom_id res chain seq x y z
N MET A 1 23.38 -11.09 -0.14
CA MET A 1 22.99 -9.75 -0.63
C MET A 1 21.79 -9.34 0.19
N SER A 2 21.73 -8.11 0.66
CA SER A 2 20.56 -7.61 1.39
C SER A 2 19.35 -7.57 0.43
N GLU A 3 18.19 -8.01 0.89
CA GLU A 3 16.92 -7.92 0.16
C GLU A 3 16.00 -6.96 0.89
N LEU A 4 16.44 -5.67 0.92
CA LEU A 4 15.73 -4.60 1.59
C LEU A 4 14.69 -3.97 0.68
N TYR A 5 13.47 -3.83 1.17
CA TYR A 5 12.36 -3.22 0.46
C TYR A 5 11.62 -2.24 1.38
N ILE A 6 11.06 -1.20 0.79
CA ILE A 6 10.15 -0.28 1.49
C ILE A 6 8.73 -0.52 1.00
N GLY A 7 7.79 -0.67 1.92
CA GLY A 7 6.35 -0.69 1.64
C GLY A 7 5.70 0.63 2.06
N LEU A 8 4.88 1.20 1.19
CA LEU A 8 4.13 2.45 1.43
C LEU A 8 2.63 2.19 1.33
N MET A 9 1.89 2.63 2.35
CA MET A 9 0.43 2.48 2.41
C MET A 9 -0.23 3.75 2.94
N SER A 10 -1.32 4.17 2.30
CA SER A 10 -2.29 5.10 2.86
C SER A 10 -3.68 4.48 2.72
N GLY A 11 -4.33 4.27 3.85
CA GLY A 11 -5.64 3.61 3.94
C GLY A 11 -6.82 4.52 3.64
N THR A 12 -8.02 3.94 3.60
CA THR A 12 -9.27 4.70 3.40
C THR A 12 -9.67 5.53 4.62
N SER A 13 -9.04 5.32 5.79
CA SER A 13 -9.19 6.15 6.98
C SER A 13 -8.62 7.56 6.81
N LEU A 14 -7.68 7.74 5.85
CA LEU A 14 -7.02 9.02 5.56
C LEU A 14 -6.35 9.64 6.80
N ASP A 15 -5.81 8.83 7.70
CA ASP A 15 -5.18 9.28 8.94
C ASP A 15 -3.68 9.52 8.77
N ALA A 16 -2.99 8.62 8.10
CA ALA A 16 -1.54 8.70 7.89
C ALA A 16 -1.10 7.98 6.62
N ILE A 17 0.15 8.24 6.22
CA ILE A 17 0.94 7.41 5.32
C ILE A 17 1.87 6.58 6.18
N ASP A 18 1.77 5.26 6.09
CA ASP A 18 2.66 4.34 6.75
C ASP A 18 3.73 3.84 5.79
N ALA A 19 4.97 3.83 6.26
CA ALA A 19 6.13 3.29 5.58
C ALA A 19 6.81 2.25 6.45
N VAL A 20 7.19 1.12 5.86
CA VAL A 20 7.92 0.05 6.52
C VAL A 20 9.16 -0.33 5.72
N LEU A 21 10.29 -0.48 6.38
CA LEU A 21 11.50 -1.06 5.80
C LEU A 21 11.60 -2.50 6.27
N VAL A 22 11.67 -3.43 5.33
CA VAL A 22 11.74 -4.87 5.59
C VAL A 22 12.92 -5.51 4.88
N ASP A 23 13.46 -6.54 5.52
CA ASP A 23 14.51 -7.40 4.99
C ASP A 23 13.95 -8.80 4.71
N PHE A 24 14.06 -9.25 3.46
CA PHE A 24 13.63 -10.57 2.99
C PHE A 24 14.81 -11.52 2.75
N SER A 25 16.06 -11.15 3.13
CA SER A 25 17.24 -11.99 2.88
C SER A 25 17.24 -13.33 3.62
N GLY A 26 16.32 -13.51 4.54
CA GLY A 26 16.14 -14.73 5.34
C GLY A 26 14.73 -14.79 5.89
N GLU A 27 14.59 -14.99 7.20
CA GLU A 27 13.31 -14.80 7.87
C GLU A 27 12.92 -13.33 7.81
N LEU A 28 11.64 -13.05 7.48
CA LEU A 28 11.12 -11.69 7.35
C LEU A 28 11.42 -10.86 8.59
N ARG A 29 12.13 -9.75 8.43
CA ARG A 29 12.52 -8.86 9.52
C ARG A 29 12.08 -7.43 9.25
N LEU A 30 11.36 -6.85 10.19
CA LEU A 30 11.05 -5.43 10.21
C LEU A 30 12.30 -4.66 10.67
N VAL A 31 12.82 -3.78 9.81
CA VAL A 31 14.05 -3.01 10.04
C VAL A 31 13.75 -1.59 10.51
N GLY A 32 12.74 -0.95 9.92
CA GLY A 32 12.35 0.42 10.26
C GLY A 32 10.89 0.68 9.95
N THR A 33 10.32 1.66 10.62
CA THR A 33 8.94 2.14 10.38
C THR A 33 8.89 3.64 10.45
N HIS A 34 7.97 4.23 9.68
CA HIS A 34 7.66 5.64 9.78
C HIS A 34 6.19 5.86 9.47
N SER A 35 5.55 6.76 10.20
CA SER A 35 4.16 7.16 9.95
C SER A 35 4.11 8.67 9.82
N THR A 36 3.55 9.16 8.72
CA THR A 36 3.36 10.58 8.45
C THR A 36 1.87 10.90 8.53
N PRO A 37 1.39 11.57 9.59
CA PRO A 37 0.00 11.98 9.69
C PRO A 37 -0.42 12.88 8.51
N LEU A 38 -1.63 12.69 8.01
CA LEU A 38 -2.20 13.58 7.01
C LEU A 38 -2.84 14.79 7.70
N GLU A 39 -2.42 15.99 7.28
CA GLU A 39 -2.96 17.23 7.79
C GLU A 39 -4.49 17.35 7.54
N PRO A 40 -5.26 17.95 8.44
CA PRO A 40 -6.72 18.03 8.33
C PRO A 40 -7.22 18.62 7.02
N GLU A 41 -6.54 19.64 6.48
CA GLU A 41 -6.89 20.25 5.20
C GLU A 41 -6.70 19.27 4.04
N LEU A 42 -5.57 18.56 3.99
CA LEU A 42 -5.31 17.53 2.98
C LEU A 42 -6.33 16.40 3.07
N ARG A 43 -6.65 15.92 4.28
CA ARG A 43 -7.69 14.90 4.51
C ARG A 43 -9.04 15.36 3.95
N SER A 44 -9.43 16.60 4.20
CA SER A 44 -10.68 17.17 3.68
C SER A 44 -10.72 17.16 2.15
N ARG A 45 -9.62 17.56 1.50
CA ARG A 45 -9.49 17.58 0.04
C ARG A 45 -9.50 16.17 -0.56
N LEU A 46 -8.84 15.21 0.07
CA LEU A 46 -8.87 13.78 -0.33
C LEU A 46 -10.27 13.19 -0.17
N THR A 47 -10.94 13.45 0.95
CA THR A 47 -12.32 13.01 1.21
C THR A 47 -13.28 13.57 0.15
N ALA A 48 -13.15 14.86 -0.19
CA ALA A 48 -13.95 15.48 -1.24
C ALA A 48 -13.65 14.89 -2.62
N LEU A 49 -12.41 14.44 -2.89
CA LEU A 49 -12.06 13.77 -4.14
C LEU A 49 -12.64 12.34 -4.21
N CYS A 50 -12.89 11.69 -3.07
CA CYS A 50 -13.58 10.39 -3.02
C CYS A 50 -15.05 10.45 -3.46
N GLN A 51 -15.64 11.64 -3.60
CA GLN A 51 -16.98 11.89 -4.13
C GLN A 51 -16.87 12.61 -5.48
N SER A 52 -17.89 12.42 -6.35
CA SER A 52 -18.00 13.18 -7.59
C SER A 52 -18.17 14.66 -7.30
N GLY A 53 -17.53 15.52 -8.09
CA GLY A 53 -17.60 16.96 -7.88
C GLY A 53 -16.99 17.76 -9.02
N PRO A 54 -17.07 19.10 -8.96
CA PRO A 54 -16.50 19.96 -9.99
C PRO A 54 -14.99 19.82 -10.07
N ASP A 55 -14.43 20.04 -11.25
CA ASP A 55 -12.99 20.08 -11.56
C ASP A 55 -12.22 18.85 -11.03
N GLU A 56 -12.84 17.68 -11.10
CA GLU A 56 -12.32 16.46 -10.47
C GLU A 56 -10.95 16.06 -11.00
N ILE A 57 -10.70 16.24 -12.31
CA ILE A 57 -9.41 15.92 -12.95
C ILE A 57 -8.30 16.84 -12.42
N GLU A 58 -8.54 18.16 -12.35
CA GLU A 58 -7.58 19.11 -11.83
C GLU A 58 -7.27 18.88 -10.35
N ARG A 59 -8.30 18.60 -9.57
CA ARG A 59 -8.17 18.29 -8.14
C ARG A 59 -7.38 17.00 -7.94
N MET A 60 -7.66 15.98 -8.73
CA MET A 60 -6.95 14.71 -8.71
C MET A 60 -5.48 14.89 -9.06
N GLY A 61 -5.16 15.58 -10.18
CA GLY A 61 -3.78 15.77 -10.59
C GLY A 61 -2.93 16.51 -9.56
N ARG A 62 -3.50 17.54 -8.90
CA ARG A 62 -2.79 18.26 -7.81
C ARG A 62 -2.57 17.38 -6.60
N LEU A 63 -3.57 16.61 -6.19
CA LEU A 63 -3.47 15.71 -5.04
C LEU A 63 -2.56 14.51 -5.33
N ASP A 64 -2.48 14.06 -6.57
CA ASP A 64 -1.57 13.00 -7.01
C ASP A 64 -0.11 13.38 -6.76
N VAL A 65 0.27 14.60 -7.20
CA VAL A 65 1.61 15.16 -6.96
C VAL A 65 1.87 15.37 -5.45
N GLU A 66 0.94 15.99 -4.74
CA GLU A 66 1.09 16.28 -3.31
C GLU A 66 1.23 15.01 -2.46
N MET A 67 0.42 13.99 -2.74
CA MET A 67 0.53 12.69 -2.09
C MET A 67 1.84 12.00 -2.41
N ALA A 68 2.33 12.08 -3.64
CA ALA A 68 3.59 11.49 -4.03
C ALA A 68 4.78 12.09 -3.26
N GLU A 69 4.82 13.42 -3.07
CA GLU A 69 5.85 14.08 -2.25
C GLU A 69 5.80 13.61 -0.79
N LEU A 70 4.61 13.38 -0.24
CA LEU A 70 4.45 12.84 1.12
C LEU A 70 4.86 11.38 1.21
N PHE A 71 4.52 10.55 0.22
CA PHE A 71 4.99 9.16 0.13
C PHE A 71 6.51 9.08 0.06
N ALA A 72 7.15 9.94 -0.74
CA ALA A 72 8.61 9.99 -0.82
C ALA A 72 9.24 10.35 0.54
N LYS A 73 8.68 11.35 1.24
CA LYS A 73 9.13 11.70 2.60
C LYS A 73 8.95 10.55 3.58
N ALA A 74 7.83 9.84 3.52
CA ALA A 74 7.58 8.68 4.39
C ALA A 74 8.59 7.55 4.11
N ALA A 75 8.90 7.28 2.83
CA ALA A 75 9.91 6.29 2.45
C ALA A 75 11.29 6.63 3.04
N LEU A 76 11.74 7.88 2.88
CA LEU A 76 13.00 8.34 3.45
C LEU A 76 12.96 8.36 4.99
N GLY A 77 11.79 8.64 5.57
CA GLY A 77 11.56 8.57 7.01
C GLY A 77 11.74 7.15 7.59
N ALA A 78 11.36 6.11 6.83
CA ALA A 78 11.56 4.73 7.24
C ALA A 78 13.05 4.30 7.26
N LEU A 79 13.90 5.00 6.52
CA LEU A 79 15.36 4.83 6.56
C LEU A 79 16.01 5.60 7.72
N ALA A 80 15.37 6.67 8.17
CA ALA A 80 15.94 7.53 9.21
C ALA A 80 16.14 6.74 10.52
N GLY A 81 17.34 6.82 11.07
CA GLY A 81 17.71 6.08 12.29
C GLY A 81 18.12 4.62 12.06
N THR A 82 18.15 4.15 10.82
CA THR A 82 18.77 2.88 10.44
C THR A 82 20.19 3.10 9.91
N GLU A 83 20.95 2.02 9.73
CA GLU A 83 22.27 2.06 9.09
C GLU A 83 22.20 2.04 7.54
N HIS A 84 20.99 1.96 6.97
CA HIS A 84 20.76 1.79 5.54
C HIS A 84 20.51 3.12 4.85
N THR A 85 20.89 3.16 3.58
CA THR A 85 20.69 4.30 2.67
C THR A 85 19.76 3.91 1.50
N ALA A 86 19.34 4.88 0.70
CA ALA A 86 18.55 4.61 -0.50
C ALA A 86 19.23 3.62 -1.47
N ALA A 87 20.55 3.62 -1.52
CA ALA A 87 21.31 2.72 -2.39
C ALA A 87 21.25 1.23 -1.96
N ASP A 88 20.88 0.96 -0.72
CA ASP A 88 20.75 -0.40 -0.19
C ASP A 88 19.38 -1.01 -0.49
N ILE A 89 18.41 -0.19 -0.95
CA ILE A 89 17.01 -0.58 -1.15
C ILE A 89 16.80 -1.12 -2.56
N CYS A 90 16.30 -2.34 -2.66
CA CYS A 90 15.99 -2.97 -3.94
C CYS A 90 14.83 -2.29 -4.68
N ALA A 91 13.75 -1.98 -3.97
CA ALA A 91 12.60 -1.25 -4.52
C ALA A 91 11.66 -0.74 -3.41
N ILE A 92 10.83 0.22 -3.79
CA ILE A 92 9.67 0.68 -3.01
C ILE A 92 8.41 0.06 -3.62
N GLY A 93 7.59 -0.58 -2.80
CA GLY A 93 6.22 -0.96 -3.16
C GLY A 93 5.24 0.12 -2.70
N SER A 94 4.62 0.86 -3.63
CA SER A 94 3.67 1.92 -3.29
C SER A 94 2.24 1.51 -3.61
N HIS A 95 1.39 1.46 -2.59
CA HIS A 95 -0.05 1.26 -2.77
C HIS A 95 -0.74 2.52 -3.33
N GLY A 96 -0.22 3.70 -3.00
CA GLY A 96 -0.90 4.96 -3.23
C GLY A 96 -2.11 5.17 -2.30
N GLN A 97 -2.89 6.22 -2.56
CA GLN A 97 -4.14 6.54 -1.88
C GLN A 97 -5.34 6.21 -2.77
N THR A 98 -6.18 5.29 -2.34
CA THR A 98 -7.41 4.96 -3.10
C THR A 98 -8.41 6.10 -3.03
N ILE A 99 -8.84 6.59 -4.20
CA ILE A 99 -9.88 7.62 -4.35
C ILE A 99 -11.16 7.07 -4.99
N ARG A 100 -11.03 5.99 -5.78
CA ARG A 100 -12.18 5.26 -6.36
C ARG A 100 -11.89 3.77 -6.37
N HIS A 101 -12.92 3.01 -6.07
CA HIS A 101 -12.89 1.56 -6.25
C HIS A 101 -14.28 1.10 -6.69
N ARG A 102 -14.41 0.64 -7.92
CA ARG A 102 -15.67 0.26 -8.57
C ARG A 102 -15.51 -1.06 -9.33
N PRO A 103 -15.17 -2.18 -8.63
CA PRO A 103 -14.88 -3.45 -9.30
C PRO A 103 -16.08 -4.04 -10.03
N HIS A 104 -17.30 -3.72 -9.57
CA HIS A 104 -18.56 -4.23 -10.16
C HIS A 104 -19.19 -3.29 -11.20
N ALA A 105 -18.57 -2.14 -11.51
CA ALA A 105 -19.02 -1.30 -12.60
C ALA A 105 -18.73 -1.99 -13.96
N VAL A 106 -19.37 -1.50 -15.03
CA VAL A 106 -19.13 -2.01 -16.38
C VAL A 106 -18.73 -0.84 -17.29
N PRO A 107 -17.43 -0.72 -17.63
CA PRO A 107 -16.28 -1.53 -17.15
C PRO A 107 -15.93 -1.24 -15.68
N GLY A 108 -15.44 -2.27 -14.97
CA GLY A 108 -14.93 -2.11 -13.61
C GLY A 108 -13.59 -1.39 -13.58
N PHE A 109 -13.35 -0.59 -12.52
CA PHE A 109 -12.09 0.13 -12.36
C PHE A 109 -11.75 0.41 -10.90
N THR A 110 -10.48 0.69 -10.66
CA THR A 110 -9.95 1.21 -9.40
C THR A 110 -8.96 2.33 -9.68
N LEU A 111 -8.83 3.29 -8.78
CA LEU A 111 -7.96 4.44 -8.96
C LEU A 111 -7.28 4.79 -7.64
N GLN A 112 -5.96 4.72 -7.66
CA GLN A 112 -5.07 5.15 -6.59
C GLN A 112 -4.22 6.31 -7.11
N ILE A 113 -3.96 7.30 -6.25
CA ILE A 113 -3.11 8.47 -6.51
C ILE A 113 -1.85 8.44 -5.65
N GLY A 114 -0.86 9.24 -5.99
CA GLY A 114 0.49 9.26 -5.45
C GLY A 114 1.48 8.78 -6.51
N ASP A 115 1.79 9.65 -7.48
CA ASP A 115 2.59 9.38 -8.68
C ASP A 115 3.91 8.65 -8.35
N PRO A 116 4.09 7.39 -8.78
CA PRO A 116 5.30 6.62 -8.51
C PRO A 116 6.56 7.21 -9.16
N ASN A 117 6.42 8.00 -10.22
CA ASN A 117 7.58 8.64 -10.87
C ASN A 117 8.17 9.73 -9.96
N ILE A 118 7.32 10.49 -9.27
CA ILE A 118 7.77 11.50 -8.29
C ILE A 118 8.44 10.80 -7.11
N ILE A 119 7.85 9.71 -6.59
CA ILE A 119 8.45 8.94 -5.51
C ILE A 119 9.84 8.44 -5.93
N ALA A 120 9.96 7.85 -7.12
CA ALA A 120 11.24 7.37 -7.65
C ALA A 120 12.27 8.49 -7.78
N GLU A 121 11.88 9.63 -8.35
CA GLU A 121 12.78 10.78 -8.55
C GLU A 121 13.27 11.37 -7.22
N ARG A 122 12.38 11.48 -6.21
CA ARG A 122 12.74 12.04 -4.89
C ARG A 122 13.58 11.13 -4.03
N THR A 123 13.43 9.81 -4.20
CA THR A 123 14.13 8.82 -3.37
C THR A 123 15.36 8.24 -4.03
N GLY A 124 15.44 8.28 -5.36
CA GLY A 124 16.45 7.57 -6.14
C GLY A 124 16.25 6.04 -6.17
N ILE A 125 15.09 5.53 -5.72
CA ILE A 125 14.81 4.10 -5.59
C ILE A 125 13.74 3.71 -6.64
N ALA A 126 13.89 2.52 -7.25
CA ALA A 126 12.88 1.97 -8.14
C ALA A 126 11.53 1.79 -7.41
N VAL A 127 10.42 2.14 -8.07
CA VAL A 127 9.07 2.06 -7.48
C VAL A 127 8.20 1.08 -8.25
N VAL A 128 7.55 0.17 -7.52
CA VAL A 128 6.51 -0.73 -8.03
C VAL A 128 5.17 -0.25 -7.48
N ALA A 129 4.21 -0.01 -8.38
CA ALA A 129 2.89 0.53 -8.04
C ALA A 129 1.78 -0.15 -8.84
N ASP A 130 0.55 0.35 -8.73
CA ASP A 130 -0.63 -0.12 -9.48
C ASP A 130 -1.03 -1.58 -9.22
N PHE A 131 -0.79 -2.08 -8.03
CA PHE A 131 -1.10 -3.47 -7.65
C PHE A 131 -2.57 -3.83 -7.91
N ARG A 132 -3.51 -2.96 -7.53
CA ARG A 132 -4.95 -3.20 -7.68
C ARG A 132 -5.39 -3.20 -9.13
N ARG A 133 -4.86 -2.27 -9.93
CA ARG A 133 -5.14 -2.22 -11.38
C ARG A 133 -4.57 -3.45 -12.09
N ARG A 134 -3.40 -3.93 -11.66
CA ARG A 134 -2.79 -5.14 -12.20
C ARG A 134 -3.62 -6.39 -11.89
N ASP A 135 -4.18 -6.50 -10.68
CA ASP A 135 -5.08 -7.58 -10.29
C ASP A 135 -6.38 -7.55 -11.10
N MET A 136 -7.00 -6.37 -11.25
CA MET A 136 -8.21 -6.23 -12.07
C MET A 136 -7.96 -6.54 -13.55
N ALA A 137 -6.80 -6.20 -14.09
CA ALA A 137 -6.41 -6.57 -15.45
C ALA A 137 -6.24 -8.08 -15.62
N ALA A 138 -6.00 -8.83 -14.54
CA ALA A 138 -5.96 -10.27 -14.48
C ALA A 138 -7.32 -10.89 -14.09
N ALA A 139 -8.42 -10.12 -14.22
CA ALA A 139 -9.80 -10.50 -13.90
C ALA A 139 -10.08 -10.67 -12.38
N GLY A 140 -9.22 -10.13 -11.51
CA GLY A 140 -9.49 -9.99 -10.08
C GLY A 140 -10.37 -8.77 -9.78
N GLN A 141 -10.69 -8.57 -8.51
CA GLN A 141 -11.51 -7.46 -8.03
C GLN A 141 -10.67 -6.28 -7.49
N GLY A 142 -9.32 -6.41 -7.50
CA GLY A 142 -8.40 -5.41 -6.97
C GLY A 142 -8.36 -5.32 -5.44
N ALA A 143 -9.16 -6.12 -4.75
CA ALA A 143 -9.17 -6.24 -3.29
C ALA A 143 -9.91 -7.53 -2.86
N PRO A 144 -9.49 -8.21 -1.76
CA PRO A 144 -8.28 -7.93 -0.99
C PRO A 144 -7.00 -8.45 -1.68
N LEU A 145 -5.85 -7.80 -1.49
CA LEU A 145 -4.54 -8.26 -2.02
C LEU A 145 -3.65 -8.86 -0.93
N VAL A 146 -3.92 -8.52 0.33
CA VAL A 146 -3.12 -8.93 1.49
C VAL A 146 -3.19 -10.43 1.84
N PRO A 147 -4.19 -11.24 1.45
CA PRO A 147 -4.25 -12.66 1.82
C PRO A 147 -3.03 -13.48 1.39
N ALA A 148 -2.42 -13.17 0.26
CA ALA A 148 -1.19 -13.84 -0.18
C ALA A 148 -0.01 -13.61 0.79
N PHE A 149 0.14 -12.37 1.29
CA PHE A 149 1.12 -12.04 2.32
C PHE A 149 0.79 -12.71 3.65
N HIS A 150 -0.47 -12.68 4.09
CA HIS A 150 -0.91 -13.35 5.30
C HIS A 150 -0.58 -14.84 5.26
N ALA A 151 -0.78 -15.48 4.12
CA ALA A 151 -0.44 -16.88 3.93
C ALA A 151 1.05 -17.14 4.08
N ALA A 152 1.88 -16.32 3.44
CA ALA A 152 3.33 -16.49 3.48
C ALA A 152 3.91 -16.31 4.89
N VAL A 153 3.34 -15.39 5.68
CA VAL A 153 3.93 -14.97 6.97
C VAL A 153 3.25 -15.62 8.18
N PHE A 154 1.93 -15.86 8.10
CA PHE A 154 1.14 -16.26 9.27
C PHE A 154 0.56 -17.68 9.18
N SER A 155 0.75 -18.42 8.10
CA SER A 155 0.30 -19.82 8.03
C SER A 155 1.01 -20.69 9.09
N HIS A 156 0.30 -21.72 9.55
CA HIS A 156 0.84 -22.68 10.48
C HIS A 156 0.43 -24.11 10.06
N PRO A 157 1.33 -25.10 10.10
CA PRO A 157 1.01 -26.46 9.61
C PRO A 157 -0.06 -27.17 10.44
N GLU A 158 -0.18 -26.87 11.72
CA GLU A 158 -1.06 -27.58 12.66
C GLU A 158 -2.26 -26.77 13.14
N HIS A 159 -2.26 -25.44 12.92
CA HIS A 159 -3.30 -24.56 13.45
C HIS A 159 -3.97 -23.73 12.35
N HIS A 160 -5.30 -23.72 12.36
CA HIS A 160 -6.06 -22.71 11.62
C HIS A 160 -5.81 -21.35 12.24
N ARG A 161 -5.56 -20.35 11.41
CA ARG A 161 -5.41 -18.95 11.84
C ARG A 161 -6.40 -18.05 11.13
N ILE A 162 -6.84 -17.04 11.83
CA ILE A 162 -7.67 -15.97 11.25
C ILE A 162 -6.95 -14.66 11.53
N ILE A 163 -6.67 -13.93 10.47
CA ILE A 163 -6.12 -12.59 10.56
C ILE A 163 -7.29 -11.62 10.40
N LEU A 164 -7.53 -10.85 11.44
CA LEU A 164 -8.57 -9.82 11.49
C LEU A 164 -7.94 -8.45 11.29
N ASN A 165 -8.37 -7.72 10.28
CA ASN A 165 -8.05 -6.31 10.08
C ASN A 165 -9.27 -5.45 10.43
N LEU A 166 -9.06 -4.49 11.34
CA LEU A 166 -10.07 -3.52 11.78
C LEU A 166 -9.63 -2.12 11.35
N GLY A 167 -10.34 -1.53 10.41
CA GLY A 167 -10.13 -0.18 9.92
C GLY A 167 -11.48 0.47 9.59
N GLY A 168 -11.52 1.38 8.64
CA GLY A 168 -12.80 1.91 8.12
C GLY A 168 -13.71 0.82 7.53
N ILE A 169 -13.10 -0.29 7.10
CA ILE A 169 -13.75 -1.54 6.71
C ILE A 169 -13.05 -2.66 7.48
N ALA A 170 -13.83 -3.54 8.10
CA ALA A 170 -13.29 -4.75 8.72
C ALA A 170 -13.27 -5.90 7.71
N ASN A 171 -12.17 -6.65 7.69
CA ASN A 171 -12.05 -7.88 6.90
C ASN A 171 -11.25 -8.94 7.64
N ILE A 172 -11.44 -10.19 7.22
CA ILE A 172 -10.70 -11.34 7.77
C ILE A 172 -10.01 -12.09 6.64
N THR A 173 -8.87 -12.71 6.95
CA THR A 173 -8.25 -13.72 6.11
C THR A 173 -8.23 -15.03 6.87
N VAL A 174 -8.79 -16.09 6.28
CA VAL A 174 -8.79 -17.43 6.87
C VAL A 174 -7.62 -18.21 6.31
N LEU A 175 -6.75 -18.69 7.19
CA LEU A 175 -5.56 -19.47 6.89
C LEU A 175 -5.75 -20.88 7.46
N PRO A 176 -6.18 -21.86 6.64
CA PRO A 176 -6.34 -23.24 7.10
C PRO A 176 -5.00 -23.85 7.49
N ALA A 177 -5.00 -24.76 8.48
CA ALA A 177 -3.90 -25.69 8.72
C ALA A 177 -3.75 -26.58 7.47
N ASN A 178 -2.54 -26.84 7.06
CA ASN A 178 -2.21 -27.55 5.81
C ASN A 178 -2.62 -26.78 4.54
N SER A 179 -1.65 -26.26 3.83
CA SER A 179 -1.73 -25.30 2.72
C SER A 179 -2.40 -25.80 1.42
N SER A 180 -3.10 -26.94 1.43
CA SER A 180 -3.84 -27.43 0.26
C SER A 180 -5.24 -26.83 0.10
N ALA A 181 -5.75 -26.14 1.11
CA ALA A 181 -7.04 -25.45 1.05
C ALA A 181 -6.88 -24.03 0.50
N ALA A 182 -7.87 -23.57 -0.28
CA ALA A 182 -7.88 -22.22 -0.81
C ALA A 182 -7.91 -21.19 0.33
N ILE A 183 -7.05 -20.18 0.23
CA ILE A 183 -7.07 -19.03 1.13
C ILE A 183 -8.22 -18.14 0.70
N THR A 184 -9.07 -17.78 1.64
CA THR A 184 -10.20 -16.86 1.41
C THR A 184 -10.03 -15.60 2.25
N GLY A 185 -10.37 -14.46 1.67
CA GLY A 185 -10.37 -13.16 2.31
C GLY A 185 -11.48 -12.28 1.79
#